data_cc6509130f5842ad21d6a5f8a7850f80
#
_entry.id   cc6509130f5842ad21d6a5f8a7850f80
#
_cell.length_a   1.000
_cell.length_b   1.000
_cell.length_c   1.000
_cell.angle_alpha   90.00
_cell.angle_beta   90.00
_cell.angle_gamma   90.00
#
_symmetry.space_group_name_H-M   'P 1'
#
loop_
_entity.id
_entity.type
_entity.pdbx_description
1 polymer ?
#
loop_
_entity_poly.entity_id
_entity_poly.type
_entity_poly.pdbx_seq_one_letter_code
_entity_poly.pdbx_strand_id
1 'polypeptide(L)'
;YLTQLRMDPTLYKARTELENLLKQIPAFGGIVHRVVDKLKDGLKQVLVPGMFFEELGFSYYGPLNGHNIGLLRWGLRDALAMKGPVLLHVVTTKGKGHPLAERNPRQYHGIAAASSGENGPSNSRLFGETLCRMAKEDDRIVAVTAAMAEGTGLSVFQQQFPDRFFDVGIAEQHALVLAAGLAVGGKRPVVAMYST
;
A
#
# COMPACT_ATOMS: atom_id res chain seq x y z
N TYR A 1 19.40 -2.88 -10.81
CA TYR A 1 19.86 -3.30 -12.15
C TYR A 1 18.68 -3.50 -13.11
N LEU A 2 17.70 -4.34 -12.80
CA LEU A 2 16.50 -4.56 -13.65
C LEU A 2 15.64 -3.30 -13.81
N THR A 3 15.52 -2.48 -12.77
CA THR A 3 14.82 -1.21 -12.82
C THR A 3 15.53 -0.20 -13.71
N GLN A 4 16.86 -0.15 -13.67
CA GLN A 4 17.64 0.72 -14.55
C GLN A 4 17.57 0.29 -16.03
N LEU A 5 17.60 -1.02 -16.31
CA LEU A 5 17.43 -1.56 -17.66
C LEU A 5 16.04 -1.23 -18.25
N ARG A 6 14.98 -1.22 -17.41
CA ARG A 6 13.61 -0.86 -17.83
C ARG A 6 13.42 0.63 -18.11
N MET A 7 14.28 1.47 -17.55
CA MET A 7 14.21 2.93 -17.63
C MET A 7 15.18 3.51 -18.67
N ASP A 8 15.88 2.66 -19.41
CA ASP A 8 16.73 3.10 -20.51
C ASP A 8 15.83 3.59 -21.67
N PRO A 9 15.92 4.88 -22.04
CA PRO A 9 15.14 5.45 -23.13
C PRO A 9 15.34 4.73 -24.46
N THR A 10 16.50 4.11 -24.65
CA THR A 10 16.82 3.30 -25.83
C THR A 10 16.02 2.00 -25.85
N LEU A 11 15.86 1.34 -24.70
CA LEU A 11 15.04 0.13 -24.58
C LEU A 11 13.55 0.42 -24.72
N TYR A 12 13.09 1.56 -24.22
CA TYR A 12 11.71 2.00 -24.42
C TYR A 12 11.42 2.29 -25.90
N LYS A 13 12.29 3.01 -26.58
CA LYS A 13 12.20 3.25 -28.03
C LYS A 13 12.27 1.94 -28.83
N ALA A 14 13.23 1.07 -28.52
CA ALA A 14 13.37 -0.24 -29.17
C ALA A 14 12.14 -1.12 -28.98
N ARG A 15 11.52 -1.08 -27.81
CA ARG A 15 10.25 -1.77 -27.53
C ARG A 15 9.12 -1.21 -28.38
N THR A 16 8.97 0.11 -28.44
CA THR A 16 7.92 0.77 -29.25
C THR A 16 8.12 0.51 -30.74
N GLU A 17 9.36 0.51 -31.22
CA GLU A 17 9.69 0.18 -32.60
C GLU A 17 9.44 -1.30 -32.91
N LEU A 18 9.77 -2.21 -31.98
CA LEU A 18 9.47 -3.63 -32.11
C LEU A 18 7.95 -3.90 -32.13
N GLU A 19 7.19 -3.23 -31.28
CA GLU A 19 5.73 -3.30 -31.25
C GLU A 19 5.12 -2.77 -32.57
N ASN A 20 5.68 -1.72 -33.12
CA ASN A 20 5.25 -1.17 -34.43
C ASN A 20 5.65 -2.06 -35.60
N LEU A 21 6.84 -2.68 -35.57
CA LEU A 21 7.26 -3.66 -36.57
C LEU A 21 6.41 -4.93 -36.53
N LEU A 22 6.06 -5.41 -35.32
CA LEU A 22 5.18 -6.57 -35.17
C LEU A 22 3.75 -6.30 -35.65
N LYS A 23 3.28 -5.05 -35.63
CA LYS A 23 1.99 -4.63 -36.19
C LYS A 23 2.00 -4.55 -37.72
N GLN A 24 3.18 -4.43 -38.34
CA GLN A 24 3.35 -4.32 -39.81
C GLN A 24 3.56 -5.66 -40.51
N ILE A 25 3.70 -6.78 -39.78
CA ILE A 25 3.82 -8.10 -40.41
C ILE A 25 2.42 -8.53 -40.84
N PRO A 26 2.15 -8.67 -42.15
CA PRO A 26 0.84 -9.09 -42.63
C PRO A 26 0.61 -10.55 -42.22
N ALA A 27 -0.41 -10.72 -41.44
CA ALA A 27 -1.23 -11.90 -41.20
C ALA A 27 -0.60 -13.28 -41.45
N PHE A 28 0.16 -13.81 -40.54
CA PHE A 28 0.14 -15.23 -40.30
C PHE A 28 -0.86 -15.50 -39.15
N GLY A 29 -2.04 -15.94 -39.55
CA GLY A 29 -3.08 -16.59 -38.80
C GLY A 29 -3.40 -16.06 -37.39
N GLY A 30 -4.64 -15.60 -37.17
CA GLY A 30 -5.16 -15.09 -35.89
C GLY A 30 -4.99 -16.00 -34.65
N ILE A 31 -4.38 -17.16 -34.79
CA ILE A 31 -4.01 -18.07 -33.69
C ILE A 31 -2.65 -17.68 -33.10
N VAL A 32 -1.66 -17.34 -33.93
CA VAL A 32 -0.32 -16.93 -33.49
C VAL A 32 -0.40 -15.58 -32.77
N HIS A 33 -1.20 -14.64 -33.24
CA HIS A 33 -1.44 -13.37 -32.58
C HIS A 33 -2.04 -13.57 -31.18
N ARG A 34 -3.07 -14.41 -31.05
CA ARG A 34 -3.72 -14.69 -29.75
C ARG A 34 -2.81 -15.41 -28.75
N VAL A 35 -1.92 -16.28 -29.21
CA VAL A 35 -0.96 -17.00 -28.34
C VAL A 35 0.18 -16.08 -27.93
N VAL A 36 0.69 -15.26 -28.84
CA VAL A 36 1.75 -14.27 -28.53
C VAL A 36 1.22 -13.17 -27.62
N ASP A 37 -0.01 -12.70 -27.81
CA ASP A 37 -0.63 -11.71 -26.93
C ASP A 37 -0.90 -12.29 -25.53
N LYS A 38 -1.41 -13.51 -25.42
CA LYS A 38 -1.58 -14.19 -24.12
C LYS A 38 -0.25 -14.49 -23.41
N LEU A 39 0.79 -14.83 -24.13
CA LEU A 39 2.14 -14.99 -23.57
C LEU A 39 2.75 -13.65 -23.14
N LYS A 40 2.57 -12.60 -23.94
CA LYS A 40 2.96 -11.22 -23.55
C LYS A 40 2.21 -10.76 -22.31
N ASP A 41 0.91 -10.97 -22.26
CA ASP A 41 0.08 -10.57 -21.14
C ASP A 41 0.41 -11.37 -19.87
N GLY A 42 0.67 -12.66 -19.99
CA GLY A 42 1.12 -13.50 -18.88
C GLY A 42 2.53 -13.10 -18.35
N LEU A 43 3.47 -12.80 -19.24
CA LEU A 43 4.80 -12.29 -18.85
C LEU A 43 4.73 -10.86 -18.30
N LYS A 44 3.89 -10.00 -18.85
CA LYS A 44 3.63 -8.67 -18.31
C LYS A 44 3.06 -8.74 -16.89
N GLN A 45 2.10 -9.63 -16.64
CA GLN A 45 1.47 -9.79 -15.32
C GLN A 45 2.47 -10.12 -14.22
N VAL A 46 3.47 -10.95 -14.52
CA VAL A 46 4.50 -11.35 -13.56
C VAL A 46 5.59 -10.30 -13.39
N LEU A 47 5.82 -9.45 -14.41
CA LEU A 47 6.99 -8.57 -14.48
C LEU A 47 6.69 -7.07 -14.33
N VAL A 48 5.43 -6.63 -14.40
CA VAL A 48 5.10 -5.19 -14.41
C VAL A 48 4.08 -4.84 -13.32
N PRO A 49 4.49 -4.16 -12.25
CA PRO A 49 3.59 -3.77 -11.13
C PRO A 49 2.52 -2.73 -11.51
N GLY A 50 2.48 -2.26 -12.74
CA GLY A 50 1.59 -1.17 -13.17
C GLY A 50 0.43 -1.57 -14.08
N MET A 51 0.28 -2.86 -14.40
CA MET A 51 -0.68 -3.33 -15.41
C MET A 51 -2.13 -2.94 -15.13
N PHE A 52 -2.53 -2.94 -13.85
CA PHE A 52 -3.87 -2.47 -13.45
C PHE A 52 -4.13 -1.02 -13.88
N PHE A 53 -3.14 -0.15 -13.76
CA PHE A 53 -3.28 1.25 -14.16
C PHE A 53 -3.22 1.44 -15.67
N GLU A 54 -2.45 0.59 -16.37
CA GLU A 54 -2.40 0.58 -17.84
C GLU A 54 -3.76 0.17 -18.42
N GLU A 55 -4.45 -0.81 -17.83
CA GLU A 55 -5.80 -1.21 -18.23
C GLU A 55 -6.85 -0.10 -17.96
N LEU A 56 -6.60 0.78 -17.01
CA LEU A 56 -7.41 1.97 -16.76
C LEU A 56 -7.06 3.15 -17.69
N GLY A 57 -6.15 2.95 -18.66
CA GLY A 57 -5.77 3.96 -19.64
C GLY A 57 -4.66 4.91 -19.19
N PHE A 58 -3.98 4.63 -18.08
CA PHE A 58 -2.79 5.38 -17.65
C PHE A 58 -1.53 4.85 -18.33
N SER A 59 -0.61 5.76 -18.66
CA SER A 59 0.78 5.38 -18.94
C SER A 59 1.51 5.18 -17.62
N TYR A 60 1.90 3.94 -17.30
CA TYR A 60 2.64 3.66 -16.07
C TYR A 60 4.13 3.91 -16.24
N TYR A 61 4.71 4.72 -15.35
CA TYR A 61 6.12 5.08 -15.35
C TYR A 61 6.76 4.84 -13.96
N GLY A 62 7.66 3.90 -13.87
CA GLY A 62 8.32 3.53 -12.60
C GLY A 62 8.50 2.02 -12.41
N PRO A 63 8.81 1.58 -11.18
CA PRO A 63 9.02 2.38 -9.96
C PRO A 63 10.36 3.14 -9.95
N LEU A 64 10.35 4.40 -9.48
CA LEU A 64 11.53 5.22 -9.27
C LEU A 64 11.94 5.24 -7.80
N ASN A 65 13.25 5.30 -7.53
CA ASN A 65 13.74 5.59 -6.18
C ASN A 65 13.54 7.08 -5.85
N GLY A 66 12.56 7.40 -4.99
CA GLY A 66 12.23 8.75 -4.58
C GLY A 66 13.28 9.44 -3.69
N HIS A 67 14.27 8.71 -3.18
CA HIS A 67 15.40 9.30 -2.46
C HIS A 67 16.54 9.73 -3.37
N ASN A 68 16.47 9.40 -4.65
CA ASN A 68 17.42 9.90 -5.66
C ASN A 68 16.80 11.09 -6.40
N ILE A 69 17.15 12.29 -5.96
CA ILE A 69 16.60 13.55 -6.49
C ILE A 69 16.91 13.72 -7.98
N GLY A 70 18.09 13.29 -8.45
CA GLY A 70 18.46 13.35 -9.87
C GLY A 70 17.55 12.49 -10.73
N LEU A 71 17.32 11.24 -10.30
CA LEU A 71 16.43 10.29 -10.96
C LEU A 71 14.97 10.77 -10.94
N LEU A 72 14.53 11.33 -9.81
CA LEU A 72 13.16 11.86 -9.67
C LEU A 72 12.92 13.06 -10.60
N ARG A 73 13.87 14.00 -10.67
CA ARG A 73 13.79 15.13 -11.60
C ARG A 73 13.71 14.69 -13.06
N TRP A 74 14.54 13.72 -13.42
CA TRP A 74 14.52 13.15 -14.77
C TRP A 74 13.20 12.46 -15.06
N GLY A 75 12.73 11.57 -14.17
CA GLY A 75 11.46 10.87 -14.33
C GLY A 75 10.24 11.80 -14.38
N LEU A 76 10.24 12.88 -13.60
CA LEU A 76 9.18 13.91 -13.68
C LEU A 76 9.18 14.63 -15.03
N ARG A 77 10.36 14.98 -15.55
CA ARG A 77 10.49 15.62 -16.86
C ARG A 77 9.95 14.72 -17.99
N ASP A 78 10.32 13.45 -17.94
CA ASP A 78 9.86 12.46 -18.93
C ASP A 78 8.35 12.22 -18.83
N ALA A 79 7.82 12.07 -17.62
CA ALA A 79 6.39 11.89 -17.39
C ALA A 79 5.57 13.09 -17.91
N LEU A 80 6.06 14.33 -17.71
CA LEU A 80 5.41 15.55 -18.21
C LEU A 80 5.48 15.68 -19.74
N ALA A 81 6.43 15.03 -20.40
CA ALA A 81 6.54 15.02 -21.85
C ALA A 81 5.63 13.96 -22.52
N MET A 82 5.07 13.02 -21.75
CA MET A 82 4.17 11.98 -22.24
C MET A 82 2.79 12.57 -22.53
N LYS A 83 2.08 11.96 -23.49
CA LYS A 83 0.70 12.34 -23.82
C LYS A 83 -0.28 11.48 -23.00
N GLY A 84 -1.37 12.11 -22.57
CA GLY A 84 -2.43 11.44 -21.79
C GLY A 84 -2.15 11.39 -20.30
N PRO A 85 -2.95 10.65 -19.52
CA PRO A 85 -2.76 10.50 -18.09
C PRO A 85 -1.55 9.61 -17.79
N VAL A 86 -0.66 10.07 -16.92
CA VAL A 86 0.55 9.35 -16.52
C VAL A 86 0.53 9.07 -15.03
N LEU A 87 0.79 7.81 -14.66
CA LEU A 87 1.00 7.41 -13.27
C LEU A 87 2.51 7.24 -13.03
N LEU A 88 3.11 8.20 -12.33
CA LEU A 88 4.50 8.13 -11.91
C LEU A 88 4.59 7.42 -10.56
N HIS A 89 5.10 6.18 -10.56
CA HIS A 89 5.29 5.41 -9.33
C HIS A 89 6.65 5.72 -8.69
N VAL A 90 6.61 6.28 -7.50
CA VAL A 90 7.80 6.63 -6.72
C VAL A 90 7.84 5.80 -5.44
N VAL A 91 8.94 5.10 -5.20
CA VAL A 91 9.15 4.29 -4.00
C VAL A 91 10.05 5.03 -3.03
N THR A 92 9.58 5.17 -1.79
CA THR A 92 10.34 5.80 -0.72
C THR A 92 10.40 4.91 0.52
N THR A 93 11.40 5.13 1.35
CA THR A 93 11.48 4.59 2.71
C THR A 93 10.98 5.66 3.68
N LYS A 94 9.86 5.40 4.36
CA LYS A 94 9.32 6.34 5.36
C LYS A 94 10.32 6.56 6.48
N GLY A 95 10.58 7.81 6.84
CA GLY A 95 11.55 8.17 7.87
C GLY A 95 13.01 8.16 7.40
N LYS A 96 13.27 8.05 6.09
CA LYS A 96 14.62 8.00 5.52
C LYS A 96 15.53 9.11 6.02
N GLY A 97 16.71 8.71 6.50
CA GLY A 97 17.72 9.61 7.09
C GLY A 97 17.62 9.73 8.61
N HIS A 98 16.58 9.17 9.25
CA HIS A 98 16.47 9.11 10.69
C HIS A 98 16.35 7.64 11.16
N PRO A 99 17.41 7.02 11.71
CA PRO A 99 17.45 5.56 11.96
C PRO A 99 16.31 5.02 12.82
N LEU A 100 15.85 5.77 13.82
CA LEU A 100 14.72 5.36 14.66
C LEU A 100 13.40 5.40 13.89
N ALA A 101 13.20 6.40 13.03
CA ALA A 101 12.00 6.52 12.21
C ALA A 101 11.96 5.46 11.09
N GLU A 102 13.12 5.09 10.54
CA GLU A 102 13.21 3.99 9.58
C GLU A 102 12.82 2.64 10.22
N ARG A 103 13.20 2.43 11.49
CA ARG A 103 12.88 1.20 12.24
C ARG A 103 11.42 1.15 12.71
N ASN A 104 10.86 2.29 13.10
CA ASN A 104 9.47 2.39 13.57
C ASN A 104 8.76 3.61 12.96
N PRO A 105 8.41 3.56 11.66
CA PRO A 105 7.83 4.69 10.96
C PRO A 105 6.43 5.08 11.45
N ARG A 106 5.73 4.19 12.18
CA ARG A 106 4.42 4.49 12.77
C ARG A 106 4.55 5.45 13.94
N GLN A 107 5.47 5.17 14.87
CA GLN A 107 5.74 6.01 16.03
C GLN A 107 6.20 7.42 15.64
N TYR A 108 6.94 7.55 14.55
CA TYR A 108 7.48 8.81 14.04
C TYR A 108 6.61 9.43 12.93
N HIS A 109 5.36 8.98 12.77
CA HIS A 109 4.45 9.55 11.78
C HIS A 109 4.03 10.98 12.13
N GLY A 110 3.87 11.27 13.41
CA GLY A 110 3.60 12.59 13.95
C GLY A 110 4.49 12.87 15.15
N ILE A 111 4.92 14.12 15.32
CA ILE A 111 5.63 14.58 16.51
C ILE A 111 4.58 15.18 17.43
N ALA A 112 4.30 14.51 18.55
CA ALA A 112 3.50 15.12 19.61
C ALA A 112 4.28 16.32 20.19
N ALA A 113 3.57 17.40 20.48
CA ALA A 113 4.14 18.47 21.28
C ALA A 113 4.64 17.87 22.61
N ALA A 114 5.79 18.37 23.12
CA ALA A 114 6.26 17.95 24.43
C ALA A 114 5.12 18.14 25.42
N SER A 115 4.58 17.04 25.94
CA SER A 115 3.45 17.08 26.85
C SER A 115 3.86 17.84 28.09
N SER A 116 3.22 18.95 28.36
CA SER A 116 3.28 19.63 29.64
C SER A 116 2.65 18.70 30.68
N GLY A 117 3.46 17.80 31.27
CA GLY A 117 3.24 17.25 32.60
C GLY A 117 1.92 16.56 32.94
N GLU A 118 1.19 16.00 32.03
CA GLU A 118 0.05 15.14 32.36
C GLU A 118 0.57 13.79 32.88
N ASN A 119 0.62 13.67 34.22
CA ASN A 119 1.13 12.53 34.97
C ASN A 119 0.12 11.37 35.07
N GLY A 120 -0.57 11.02 34.00
CA GLY A 120 -1.54 9.93 34.00
C GLY A 120 -1.53 9.07 32.72
N PRO A 121 -2.05 7.85 32.77
CA PRO A 121 -2.23 7.06 31.56
C PRO A 121 -3.24 7.75 30.63
N SER A 122 -2.94 7.81 29.34
CA SER A 122 -3.90 8.35 28.36
C SER A 122 -5.19 7.53 28.32
N ASN A 123 -6.31 8.17 27.93
CA ASN A 123 -7.60 7.47 27.78
C ASN A 123 -7.48 6.26 26.84
N SER A 124 -6.72 6.37 25.75
CA SER A 124 -6.46 5.25 24.83
C SER A 124 -5.77 4.07 25.53
N ARG A 125 -4.80 4.34 26.41
CA ARG A 125 -4.13 3.30 27.17
C ARG A 125 -5.08 2.60 28.15
N LEU A 126 -5.86 3.36 28.90
CA LEU A 126 -6.87 2.81 29.82
C LEU A 126 -7.91 1.98 29.09
N PHE A 127 -8.34 2.43 27.91
CA PHE A 127 -9.25 1.70 27.04
C PHE A 127 -8.65 0.36 26.62
N GLY A 128 -7.42 0.35 26.06
CA GLY A 128 -6.77 -0.87 25.60
C GLY A 128 -6.55 -1.89 26.73
N GLU A 129 -6.07 -1.43 27.91
CA GLU A 129 -5.87 -2.28 29.10
C GLU A 129 -7.21 -2.84 29.62
N THR A 130 -8.27 -2.04 29.60
CA THR A 130 -9.62 -2.49 30.03
C THR A 130 -10.17 -3.52 29.05
N LEU A 131 -10.05 -3.28 27.75
CA LEU A 131 -10.49 -4.24 26.74
C LEU A 131 -9.75 -5.57 26.86
N CYS A 132 -8.46 -5.56 27.16
CA CYS A 132 -7.68 -6.77 27.43
C CYS A 132 -8.21 -7.54 28.66
N ARG A 133 -8.59 -6.85 29.73
CA ARG A 133 -9.20 -7.50 30.91
C ARG A 133 -10.51 -8.18 30.55
N MET A 134 -11.41 -7.47 29.84
CA MET A 134 -12.68 -8.03 29.41
C MET A 134 -12.49 -9.24 28.46
N ALA A 135 -11.51 -9.17 27.58
CA ALA A 135 -11.22 -10.23 26.61
C ALA A 135 -10.63 -11.50 27.25
N LYS A 136 -10.08 -11.42 28.47
CA LYS A 136 -9.70 -12.60 29.26
C LYS A 136 -10.91 -13.36 29.80
N GLU A 137 -12.01 -12.66 30.08
CA GLU A 137 -13.24 -13.20 30.61
C GLU A 137 -14.22 -13.65 29.53
N ASP A 138 -14.15 -13.03 28.34
CA ASP A 138 -15.04 -13.34 27.20
C ASP A 138 -14.20 -13.49 25.92
N ASP A 139 -14.10 -14.72 25.41
CA ASP A 139 -13.36 -15.07 24.20
C ASP A 139 -14.03 -14.61 22.89
N ARG A 140 -15.27 -14.16 22.97
CA ARG A 140 -16.00 -13.56 21.85
C ARG A 140 -15.53 -12.15 21.53
N ILE A 141 -14.90 -11.44 22.47
CA ILE A 141 -14.42 -10.08 22.26
C ILE A 141 -13.27 -10.09 21.26
N VAL A 142 -13.45 -9.31 20.19
CA VAL A 142 -12.47 -9.08 19.13
C VAL A 142 -12.31 -7.57 18.92
N ALA A 143 -11.10 -7.13 18.60
CA ALA A 143 -10.81 -5.73 18.36
C ALA A 143 -10.58 -5.47 16.87
N VAL A 144 -11.15 -4.39 16.35
CA VAL A 144 -11.02 -3.95 14.96
C VAL A 144 -10.54 -2.51 14.93
N THR A 145 -9.57 -2.20 14.09
CA THR A 145 -9.09 -0.83 13.86
C THR A 145 -8.75 -0.61 12.39
N ALA A 146 -8.55 0.65 11.99
CA ALA A 146 -8.21 1.05 10.63
C ALA A 146 -6.86 1.76 10.61
N ALA A 147 -5.75 1.00 10.68
CA ALA A 147 -4.37 1.48 10.75
C ALA A 147 -4.06 2.39 11.96
N MET A 148 -4.82 2.25 13.07
CA MET A 148 -4.75 3.16 14.23
C MET A 148 -4.48 2.44 15.55
N ALA A 149 -3.85 1.25 15.52
CA ALA A 149 -3.66 0.41 16.71
C ALA A 149 -2.94 1.14 17.88
N GLU A 150 -1.90 1.91 17.57
CA GLU A 150 -1.12 2.63 18.58
C GLU A 150 -1.92 3.76 19.22
N GLY A 151 -2.51 4.62 18.41
CA GLY A 151 -3.21 5.79 18.89
C GLY A 151 -4.55 5.49 19.57
N THR A 152 -5.21 4.40 19.22
CA THR A 152 -6.42 3.91 19.89
C THR A 152 -6.12 3.09 21.15
N GLY A 153 -4.84 2.78 21.43
CA GLY A 153 -4.42 1.95 22.55
C GLY A 153 -4.60 0.44 22.35
N LEU A 154 -4.97 0.02 21.12
CA LEU A 154 -5.18 -1.40 20.80
C LEU A 154 -3.90 -2.20 20.60
N SER A 155 -2.72 -1.57 20.59
CA SER A 155 -1.44 -2.28 20.47
C SER A 155 -1.23 -3.33 21.57
N VAL A 156 -1.70 -3.07 22.80
CA VAL A 156 -1.62 -4.04 23.90
C VAL A 156 -2.57 -5.23 23.65
N PHE A 157 -3.73 -4.98 23.06
CA PHE A 157 -4.67 -6.03 22.68
C PHE A 157 -4.11 -6.91 21.55
N GLN A 158 -3.53 -6.30 20.53
CA GLN A 158 -2.85 -7.00 19.43
C GLN A 158 -1.76 -7.95 19.94
N GLN A 159 -0.96 -7.51 20.93
CA GLN A 159 0.10 -8.33 21.51
C GLN A 159 -0.43 -9.51 22.33
N GLN A 160 -1.52 -9.33 23.07
CA GLN A 160 -2.07 -10.37 23.93
C GLN A 160 -3.01 -11.33 23.20
N PHE A 161 -3.71 -10.85 22.18
CA PHE A 161 -4.76 -11.58 21.46
C PHE A 161 -4.63 -11.41 19.94
N PRO A 162 -3.52 -11.82 19.32
CA PRO A 162 -3.26 -11.58 17.88
C PRO A 162 -4.35 -12.18 16.99
N ASP A 163 -4.91 -13.34 17.34
CA ASP A 163 -5.95 -14.01 16.56
C ASP A 163 -7.35 -13.37 16.69
N ARG A 164 -7.48 -12.40 17.60
CA ARG A 164 -8.72 -11.67 17.86
C ARG A 164 -8.58 -10.17 17.57
N PHE A 165 -7.50 -9.80 16.90
CA PHE A 165 -7.22 -8.42 16.48
C PHE A 165 -7.23 -8.31 14.96
N PHE A 166 -7.94 -7.32 14.43
CA PHE A 166 -8.09 -7.06 13.00
C PHE A 166 -7.74 -5.60 12.69
N ASP A 167 -6.68 -5.41 11.92
CA ASP A 167 -6.33 -4.11 11.34
C ASP A 167 -6.67 -4.15 9.84
N VAL A 168 -7.67 -3.40 9.44
CA VAL A 168 -8.17 -3.38 8.05
C VAL A 168 -7.42 -2.38 7.17
N GLY A 169 -6.35 -1.75 7.67
CA GLY A 169 -5.69 -0.66 6.97
C GLY A 169 -6.54 0.62 6.99
N ILE A 170 -6.26 1.57 6.10
CA ILE A 170 -7.00 2.85 6.01
C ILE A 170 -8.33 2.60 5.28
N ALA A 171 -9.26 1.92 5.95
CA ALA A 171 -10.54 1.50 5.38
C ALA A 171 -11.63 1.45 6.48
N GLU A 172 -11.99 2.62 7.00
CA GLU A 172 -12.92 2.77 8.14
C GLU A 172 -14.29 2.16 7.86
N GLN A 173 -14.81 2.36 6.65
CA GLN A 173 -16.10 1.78 6.24
C GLN A 173 -16.03 0.24 6.25
N HIS A 174 -14.90 -0.33 5.82
CA HIS A 174 -14.69 -1.78 5.85
C HIS A 174 -14.59 -2.30 7.29
N ALA A 175 -13.97 -1.54 8.20
CA ALA A 175 -13.90 -1.90 9.62
C ALA A 175 -15.29 -2.13 10.21
N LEU A 176 -16.24 -1.25 9.90
CA LEU A 176 -17.63 -1.36 10.38
C LEU A 176 -18.36 -2.55 9.76
N VAL A 177 -18.18 -2.78 8.45
CA VAL A 177 -18.81 -3.92 7.75
C VAL A 177 -18.24 -5.26 8.26
N LEU A 178 -16.92 -5.33 8.46
CA LEU A 178 -16.27 -6.50 9.06
C LEU A 178 -16.79 -6.76 10.47
N ALA A 179 -16.90 -5.71 11.30
CA ALA A 179 -17.42 -5.83 12.65
C ALA A 179 -18.87 -6.33 12.64
N ALA A 180 -19.71 -5.84 11.74
CA ALA A 180 -21.09 -6.33 11.60
C ALA A 180 -21.12 -7.83 11.27
N GLY A 181 -20.27 -8.28 10.33
CA GLY A 181 -20.13 -9.70 10.00
C GLY A 181 -19.66 -10.56 11.17
N LEU A 182 -18.66 -10.08 11.93
CA LEU A 182 -18.17 -10.75 13.14
C LEU A 182 -19.26 -10.86 14.22
N ALA A 183 -20.08 -9.80 14.39
CA ALA A 183 -21.19 -9.82 15.33
C ALA A 183 -22.26 -10.84 14.94
N VAL A 184 -22.63 -10.93 13.66
CA VAL A 184 -23.54 -11.95 13.13
C VAL A 184 -22.97 -13.36 13.35
N GLY A 185 -21.62 -13.51 13.24
CA GLY A 185 -20.90 -14.74 13.54
C GLY A 185 -20.75 -15.05 15.04
N GLY A 186 -21.43 -14.32 15.94
CA GLY A 186 -21.45 -14.56 17.39
C GLY A 186 -20.26 -13.95 18.15
N LYS A 187 -19.43 -13.14 17.52
CA LYS A 187 -18.37 -12.37 18.18
C LYS A 187 -18.91 -11.08 18.78
N ARG A 188 -18.11 -10.46 19.63
CA ARG A 188 -18.37 -9.14 20.23
C ARG A 188 -17.29 -8.16 19.75
N PRO A 189 -17.44 -7.60 18.53
CA PRO A 189 -16.44 -6.72 17.97
C PRO A 189 -16.47 -5.35 18.65
N VAL A 190 -15.30 -4.86 18.98
CA VAL A 190 -15.04 -3.49 19.46
C VAL A 190 -14.24 -2.77 18.38
N VAL A 191 -14.84 -1.77 17.75
CA VAL A 191 -14.19 -0.98 16.70
C VAL A 191 -13.66 0.31 17.30
N ALA A 192 -12.36 0.57 17.17
CA ALA A 192 -11.72 1.78 17.67
C ALA A 192 -11.03 2.52 16.52
N MET A 193 -11.50 3.74 16.28
CA MET A 193 -11.02 4.65 15.23
C MET A 193 -11.04 6.09 15.75
N TYR A 194 -10.24 6.96 15.14
CA TYR A 194 -10.32 8.39 15.41
C TYR A 194 -11.57 9.00 14.75
N SER A 195 -12.12 9.98 15.44
CA SER A 195 -13.03 10.95 14.85
C SER A 195 -12.20 12.11 14.32
N THR A 196 -12.17 12.30 13.02
CA THR A 196 -11.46 13.40 12.34
C THR A 196 -12.46 14.27 11.60
#